data_5cf84bd58178f3a634a05588c2c6605d
#
_entry.id   5cf84bd58178f3a634a05588c2c6605d
#
_cell.length_a   1.000
_cell.length_b   1.000
_cell.length_c   1.000
_cell.angle_alpha   90.00
_cell.angle_beta   90.00
_cell.angle_gamma   90.00
#
_symmetry.space_group_name_H-M   'P 1'
#
loop_
_entity.id
_entity.type
_entity.pdbx_description
1 polymer ?
#
loop_
_entity_poly.entity_id
_entity_poly.type
_entity_poly.pdbx_seq_one_letter_code
_entity_poly.pdbx_strand_id
1 'polypeptide(L)'
;MPSMRNGGMAMHAERGRGLGSKGGSDAPKKKVDLRKLWPTIWTLVKPRRWLIGLGLVLVAIKTVAGLTLPALSKYLLDDVLATTHPRPAMLPKLIGIVFGATVIQAIASFSLTQLLSKEGQKLISDLRKQVQQHVGRLSVAYYDANRTGTLVSRIMTDVEGVRNLIGTGLVEFVGGMLTALLAFLYLLHRSVPVTLTVFAVIGVFVVILQSAFKRIRPIFRERGKINAEVTGRLTESLGGVRVIKGYHAEEREASVFGVGVDRLLRNVISSLTMTSTLGAASTTVLGLVSGIVMWLGGHAVLAHSWTVGDYFSYNMFLAFMIAPVFQIVNIGTQLTEAFAGLDRTTELLSEMQENADPKRTRSMPPITGRVEFEHVEFAYEENKSVLHGIDFLAEPGSVTALVGSSGSGKSTIISLVCAFHSPVTGRVLVDGHDLATVDLNSYRSQLGVVLQDSFLFDGTIRENVMFSRPEATEEQFLFACSTARVDEFSERFPDSYDTIVGERGVKLSGGQRQRLSIARALLAQPRILILDEATSSLDSESEAMIQAGLNQLMLGRTTFVIAHRLSTIRRADQILVVEGGLIVERGNHEELFALRGRYYDLYTRQHGLEANLFLAPGEGDAVPVG
;
A
#
# COMPACT_ATOMS: atom_id res chain seq x y z
N MET A 1 -69.39 -8.52 18.83
CA MET A 1 -69.72 -8.93 17.44
C MET A 1 -69.77 -7.67 16.58
N PRO A 2 -69.22 -7.61 15.37
CA PRO A 2 -68.55 -8.65 14.59
C PRO A 2 -67.06 -8.33 14.22
N SER A 3 -66.42 -9.36 13.82
CA SER A 3 -65.08 -9.53 13.26
C SER A 3 -64.78 -8.65 12.06
N MET A 4 -63.54 -8.05 12.01
CA MET A 4 -62.94 -7.61 10.75
C MET A 4 -61.63 -8.36 10.49
N ARG A 5 -61.60 -9.00 9.33
CA ARG A 5 -60.55 -9.80 8.74
C ARG A 5 -59.31 -8.96 8.44
N ASN A 6 -58.17 -9.45 8.86
CA ASN A 6 -56.83 -9.05 8.37
C ASN A 6 -56.68 -9.38 6.88
N GLY A 7 -56.53 -8.34 6.06
CA GLY A 7 -56.06 -8.43 4.68
C GLY A 7 -54.54 -8.24 4.65
N GLY A 8 -53.78 -9.34 4.51
CA GLY A 8 -52.33 -9.26 4.30
C GLY A 8 -52.01 -8.73 2.91
N MET A 9 -51.33 -7.59 2.85
CA MET A 9 -50.68 -7.08 1.64
C MET A 9 -49.26 -7.70 1.57
N ALA A 10 -49.10 -8.68 0.71
CA ALA A 10 -47.80 -9.20 0.33
C ALA A 10 -47.08 -8.14 -0.54
N MET A 11 -46.10 -7.47 0.02
CA MET A 11 -45.14 -6.68 -0.75
C MET A 11 -44.15 -7.62 -1.45
N HIS A 12 -44.25 -7.67 -2.77
CA HIS A 12 -43.23 -8.25 -3.63
C HIS A 12 -41.91 -7.49 -3.44
N ALA A 13 -40.94 -8.14 -2.81
CA ALA A 13 -39.54 -7.68 -2.81
C ALA A 13 -38.97 -7.98 -4.19
N GLU A 14 -38.93 -6.99 -5.05
CA GLU A 14 -38.11 -7.03 -6.27
C GLU A 14 -36.64 -7.13 -5.88
N ARG A 15 -36.02 -8.25 -6.28
CA ARG A 15 -34.59 -8.48 -6.22
C ARG A 15 -33.86 -7.50 -7.13
N GLY A 16 -33.40 -6.40 -6.56
CA GLY A 16 -32.36 -5.57 -7.17
C GLY A 16 -31.10 -6.42 -7.35
N ARG A 17 -30.80 -6.82 -8.57
CA ARG A 17 -29.51 -7.38 -8.97
C ARG A 17 -28.46 -6.28 -8.78
N GLY A 18 -27.80 -6.28 -7.61
CA GLY A 18 -26.61 -5.50 -7.40
C GLY A 18 -25.55 -5.97 -8.39
N LEU A 19 -25.05 -5.07 -9.20
CA LEU A 19 -23.82 -5.19 -9.95
C LEU A 19 -22.68 -5.36 -8.95
N GLY A 20 -22.44 -6.59 -8.52
CA GLY A 20 -21.28 -6.96 -7.73
C GLY A 20 -20.04 -6.84 -8.60
N SER A 21 -19.26 -5.81 -8.34
CA SER A 21 -17.87 -5.74 -8.74
C SER A 21 -17.17 -7.04 -8.34
N LYS A 22 -16.92 -7.92 -9.29
CA LYS A 22 -16.01 -9.06 -9.16
C LYS A 22 -14.57 -8.54 -9.19
N GLY A 23 -14.18 -7.80 -8.18
CA GLY A 23 -12.83 -7.33 -7.95
C GLY A 23 -12.28 -7.89 -6.65
N GLY A 24 -12.06 -9.19 -6.60
CA GLY A 24 -11.42 -9.90 -5.50
C GLY A 24 -11.20 -11.32 -5.93
N SER A 25 -10.10 -11.58 -6.64
CA SER A 25 -9.70 -12.94 -6.94
C SER A 25 -9.49 -13.69 -5.64
N ASP A 26 -10.43 -14.57 -5.28
CA ASP A 26 -10.20 -15.70 -4.38
C ASP A 26 -9.29 -16.73 -5.11
N ALA A 27 -8.15 -16.26 -5.59
CA ALA A 27 -7.09 -17.16 -5.98
C ALA A 27 -6.69 -17.94 -4.71
N PRO A 28 -6.61 -19.28 -4.75
CA PRO A 28 -6.18 -20.06 -3.62
C PRO A 28 -4.83 -19.52 -3.18
N LYS A 29 -4.72 -19.06 -1.92
CA LYS A 29 -3.45 -18.53 -1.39
C LYS A 29 -2.39 -19.60 -1.67
N LYS A 30 -1.49 -19.34 -2.62
CA LYS A 30 -0.29 -20.14 -2.86
C LYS A 30 0.36 -20.35 -1.50
N LYS A 31 0.58 -21.61 -1.13
CA LYS A 31 1.36 -21.94 0.06
C LYS A 31 2.71 -21.24 -0.14
N VAL A 32 3.10 -20.42 0.81
CA VAL A 32 4.40 -19.75 0.78
C VAL A 32 5.48 -20.82 0.58
N ASP A 33 6.15 -20.78 -0.56
CA ASP A 33 7.19 -21.74 -0.89
C ASP A 33 8.52 -21.23 -0.30
N LEU A 34 8.83 -21.72 0.89
CA LEU A 34 10.05 -21.36 1.61
C LEU A 34 11.32 -21.59 0.78
N ARG A 35 11.28 -22.53 -0.18
CA ARG A 35 12.43 -22.78 -1.06
C ARG A 35 12.70 -21.61 -2.00
N LYS A 36 11.64 -20.93 -2.46
CA LYS A 36 11.76 -19.73 -3.32
C LYS A 36 12.23 -18.51 -2.54
N LEU A 37 11.86 -18.40 -1.27
CA LEU A 37 12.24 -17.27 -0.41
C LEU A 37 13.64 -17.41 0.18
N TRP A 38 14.20 -18.65 0.23
CA TRP A 38 15.50 -18.90 0.82
C TRP A 38 16.64 -18.04 0.22
N PRO A 39 16.77 -17.89 -1.10
CA PRO A 39 17.79 -17.00 -1.68
C PRO A 39 17.64 -15.56 -1.20
N THR A 40 16.43 -15.03 -1.18
CA THR A 40 16.13 -13.65 -0.71
C THR A 40 16.47 -13.50 0.77
N ILE A 41 16.06 -14.45 1.61
CA ILE A 41 16.42 -14.46 3.04
C ILE A 41 17.94 -14.50 3.19
N TRP A 42 18.64 -15.34 2.42
CA TRP A 42 20.08 -15.45 2.46
C TRP A 42 20.80 -14.17 2.06
N THR A 43 20.32 -13.46 1.03
CA THR A 43 20.88 -12.16 0.64
C THR A 43 20.71 -11.09 1.73
N LEU A 44 19.62 -11.13 2.51
CA LEU A 44 19.39 -10.23 3.65
C LEU A 44 20.23 -10.60 4.88
N VAL A 45 20.48 -11.88 5.11
CA VAL A 45 21.23 -12.44 6.25
C VAL A 45 22.73 -12.36 6.04
N LYS A 46 23.23 -12.66 4.84
CA LYS A 46 24.66 -12.77 4.51
C LYS A 46 25.51 -11.57 4.97
N PRO A 47 25.14 -10.32 4.72
CA PRO A 47 25.93 -9.16 5.18
C PRO A 47 25.92 -9.00 6.71
N ARG A 48 24.95 -9.61 7.42
CA ARG A 48 24.72 -9.50 8.86
C ARG A 48 25.09 -10.77 9.65
N ARG A 49 25.77 -11.74 9.01
CA ARG A 49 26.07 -13.05 9.61
C ARG A 49 26.81 -12.97 10.95
N TRP A 50 27.75 -12.03 11.10
CA TRP A 50 28.49 -11.83 12.34
C TRP A 50 27.60 -11.29 13.47
N LEU A 51 26.69 -10.38 13.16
CA LEU A 51 25.72 -9.85 14.12
C LEU A 51 24.76 -10.94 14.60
N ILE A 52 24.30 -11.79 13.68
CA ILE A 52 23.43 -12.93 14.01
C ILE A 52 24.21 -13.94 14.85
N GLY A 53 25.47 -14.23 14.52
CA GLY A 53 26.34 -15.10 15.31
C GLY A 53 26.54 -14.57 16.73
N LEU A 54 26.87 -13.27 16.87
CA LEU A 54 26.97 -12.61 18.18
C LEU A 54 25.64 -12.66 18.94
N GLY A 55 24.52 -12.46 18.24
CA GLY A 55 23.17 -12.58 18.79
C GLY A 55 22.92 -13.97 19.38
N LEU A 56 23.27 -15.04 18.65
CA LEU A 56 23.15 -16.43 19.14
C LEU A 56 23.99 -16.69 20.38
N VAL A 57 25.22 -16.15 20.42
CA VAL A 57 26.07 -16.25 21.62
C VAL A 57 25.42 -15.53 22.82
N LEU A 58 24.91 -14.32 22.62
CA LEU A 58 24.20 -13.58 23.66
C LEU A 58 22.93 -14.29 24.14
N VAL A 59 22.19 -14.95 23.23
CA VAL A 59 21.06 -15.82 23.57
C VAL A 59 21.49 -16.97 24.47
N ALA A 60 22.59 -17.65 24.12
CA ALA A 60 23.12 -18.76 24.93
C ALA A 60 23.52 -18.27 26.32
N ILE A 61 24.26 -17.17 26.42
CA ILE A 61 24.66 -16.56 27.71
C ILE A 61 23.42 -16.18 28.54
N LYS A 62 22.46 -15.48 27.94
CA LYS A 62 21.19 -15.10 28.60
C LYS A 62 20.45 -16.32 29.14
N THR A 63 20.36 -17.38 28.32
CA THR A 63 19.62 -18.60 28.67
C THR A 63 20.31 -19.36 29.82
N VAL A 64 21.63 -19.58 29.72
CA VAL A 64 22.38 -20.27 30.77
C VAL A 64 22.34 -19.47 32.07
N ALA A 65 22.57 -18.15 32.02
CA ALA A 65 22.46 -17.27 33.17
C ALA A 65 21.05 -17.30 33.79
N GLY A 66 19.99 -17.33 32.98
CA GLY A 66 18.61 -17.41 33.44
C GLY A 66 18.25 -18.73 34.14
N LEU A 67 18.90 -19.84 33.77
CA LEU A 67 18.71 -21.15 34.41
C LEU A 67 19.54 -21.34 35.68
N THR A 68 20.40 -20.38 36.05
CA THR A 68 21.23 -20.45 37.27
C THR A 68 20.39 -20.46 38.52
N LEU A 69 19.36 -19.62 38.63
CA LEU A 69 18.46 -19.58 39.79
C LEU A 69 17.72 -20.90 40.02
N PRO A 70 17.06 -21.53 39.04
CA PRO A 70 16.48 -22.87 39.18
C PRO A 70 17.49 -23.93 39.59
N ALA A 71 18.72 -23.89 39.03
CA ALA A 71 19.75 -24.85 39.35
C ALA A 71 20.27 -24.73 40.80
N LEU A 72 20.46 -23.49 41.25
CA LEU A 72 20.97 -23.21 42.61
C LEU A 72 19.93 -23.36 43.69
N SER A 73 18.63 -23.33 43.38
CA SER A 73 17.55 -23.52 44.34
C SER A 73 17.64 -24.87 45.07
N LYS A 74 18.12 -25.90 44.39
CA LYS A 74 18.42 -27.20 45.03
C LYS A 74 19.41 -27.07 46.17
N TYR A 75 20.56 -26.43 45.93
CA TYR A 75 21.63 -26.28 46.91
C TYR A 75 21.19 -25.36 48.06
N LEU A 76 20.35 -24.36 47.80
CA LEU A 76 19.76 -23.53 48.85
C LEU A 76 18.93 -24.36 49.83
N LEU A 77 18.08 -25.25 49.31
CA LEU A 77 17.18 -26.04 50.14
C LEU A 77 17.91 -27.21 50.82
N ASP A 78 18.82 -27.89 50.12
CA ASP A 78 19.44 -29.11 50.61
C ASP A 78 20.67 -28.87 51.48
N ASP A 79 21.49 -27.83 51.16
CA ASP A 79 22.76 -27.58 51.87
C ASP A 79 22.66 -26.43 52.88
N VAL A 80 21.86 -25.38 52.56
CA VAL A 80 21.82 -24.18 53.46
C VAL A 80 20.70 -24.26 54.45
N LEU A 81 19.48 -24.67 54.01
CA LEU A 81 18.27 -24.69 54.85
C LEU A 81 17.98 -26.07 55.46
N ALA A 82 18.74 -27.12 55.09
CA ALA A 82 18.55 -28.44 55.63
C ALA A 82 18.71 -28.47 57.16
N THR A 83 17.77 -29.16 57.84
CA THR A 83 17.72 -29.20 59.31
C THR A 83 18.78 -30.07 59.95
N THR A 84 19.33 -31.05 59.20
CA THR A 84 20.28 -32.04 59.74
C THR A 84 21.73 -31.56 59.77
N HIS A 85 22.18 -30.79 58.75
CA HIS A 85 23.54 -30.25 58.67
C HIS A 85 23.53 -28.92 57.90
N PRO A 86 23.02 -27.83 58.49
CA PRO A 86 22.93 -26.54 57.79
C PRO A 86 24.34 -25.97 57.54
N ARG A 87 24.57 -25.48 56.29
CA ARG A 87 25.80 -24.82 55.89
C ARG A 87 25.55 -23.33 55.61
N PRO A 88 25.34 -22.48 56.63
CA PRO A 88 24.98 -21.08 56.46
C PRO A 88 26.07 -20.27 55.73
N ALA A 89 27.33 -20.70 55.80
CA ALA A 89 28.44 -20.08 55.06
C ALA A 89 28.33 -20.17 53.52
N MET A 90 27.48 -21.05 52.99
CA MET A 90 27.21 -21.13 51.55
C MET A 90 26.20 -20.08 51.08
N LEU A 91 25.35 -19.56 51.95
CA LEU A 91 24.28 -18.63 51.60
C LEU A 91 24.80 -17.38 50.86
N PRO A 92 25.81 -16.62 51.37
CA PRO A 92 26.31 -15.45 50.66
C PRO A 92 26.94 -15.80 49.33
N LYS A 93 27.55 -16.99 49.20
CA LYS A 93 28.12 -17.47 47.92
C LYS A 93 27.02 -17.74 46.90
N LEU A 94 25.93 -18.43 47.30
CA LEU A 94 24.79 -18.70 46.40
C LEU A 94 24.11 -17.41 45.97
N ILE A 95 23.89 -16.46 46.91
CA ILE A 95 23.32 -15.13 46.58
C ILE A 95 24.24 -14.39 45.59
N GLY A 96 25.55 -14.40 45.84
CA GLY A 96 26.52 -13.76 44.91
C GLY A 96 26.49 -14.34 43.50
N ILE A 97 26.40 -15.67 43.39
CA ILE A 97 26.30 -16.34 42.06
C ILE A 97 24.98 -15.99 41.36
N VAL A 98 23.84 -16.04 42.08
CA VAL A 98 22.54 -15.69 41.53
C VAL A 98 22.50 -14.22 41.09
N PHE A 99 23.00 -13.32 41.93
CA PHE A 99 23.08 -11.90 41.60
C PHE A 99 23.97 -11.65 40.37
N GLY A 100 25.18 -12.26 40.36
CA GLY A 100 26.10 -12.17 39.22
C GLY A 100 25.47 -12.72 37.93
N ALA A 101 24.82 -13.89 37.98
CA ALA A 101 24.10 -14.46 36.85
C ALA A 101 22.95 -13.56 36.37
N THR A 102 22.19 -12.95 37.31
CA THR A 102 21.10 -12.02 36.96
C THR A 102 21.63 -10.77 36.26
N VAL A 103 22.76 -10.21 36.72
CA VAL A 103 23.42 -9.07 36.07
C VAL A 103 23.88 -9.44 34.68
N ILE A 104 24.55 -10.60 34.52
CA ILE A 104 24.99 -11.10 33.21
C ILE A 104 23.77 -11.31 32.28
N GLN A 105 22.69 -11.89 32.77
CA GLN A 105 21.46 -12.09 32.04
C GLN A 105 20.85 -10.74 31.59
N ALA A 106 20.83 -9.75 32.46
CA ALA A 106 20.31 -8.41 32.17
C ALA A 106 21.16 -7.72 31.08
N ILE A 107 22.49 -7.73 31.24
CA ILE A 107 23.42 -7.14 30.24
C ILE A 107 23.29 -7.86 28.90
N ALA A 108 23.28 -9.19 28.90
CA ALA A 108 23.15 -9.97 27.66
C ALA A 108 21.78 -9.70 26.98
N SER A 109 20.69 -9.62 27.76
CA SER A 109 19.35 -9.32 27.25
C SER A 109 19.26 -7.92 26.68
N PHE A 110 19.81 -6.92 27.37
CA PHE A 110 19.86 -5.54 26.89
C PHE A 110 20.69 -5.43 25.59
N SER A 111 21.90 -5.97 25.61
CA SER A 111 22.79 -5.94 24.45
C SER A 111 22.19 -6.63 23.24
N LEU A 112 21.57 -7.79 23.44
CA LEU A 112 20.87 -8.55 22.42
C LEU A 112 19.71 -7.74 21.81
N THR A 113 18.85 -7.16 22.64
CA THR A 113 17.70 -6.36 22.20
C THR A 113 18.17 -5.13 21.43
N GLN A 114 19.17 -4.40 21.93
CA GLN A 114 19.72 -3.22 21.25
C GLN A 114 20.35 -3.59 19.90
N LEU A 115 21.16 -4.64 19.87
CA LEU A 115 21.85 -5.08 18.65
C LEU A 115 20.85 -5.45 17.55
N LEU A 116 19.92 -6.34 17.85
CA LEU A 116 18.99 -6.89 16.85
C LEU A 116 17.84 -5.95 16.50
N SER A 117 17.35 -5.17 17.45
CA SER A 117 16.32 -4.18 17.14
C SER A 117 16.84 -3.06 16.26
N LYS A 118 18.06 -2.54 16.52
CA LYS A 118 18.66 -1.51 15.69
C LYS A 118 18.93 -2.01 14.27
N GLU A 119 19.52 -3.19 14.13
CA GLU A 119 19.81 -3.77 12.82
C GLU A 119 18.53 -4.17 12.08
N GLY A 120 17.52 -4.67 12.79
CA GLY A 120 16.19 -4.91 12.23
C GLY A 120 15.54 -3.63 11.69
N GLN A 121 15.63 -2.53 12.43
CA GLN A 121 15.08 -1.23 11.99
C GLN A 121 15.85 -0.64 10.80
N LYS A 122 17.19 -0.77 10.78
CA LYS A 122 17.99 -0.37 9.61
C LYS A 122 17.58 -1.16 8.37
N LEU A 123 17.44 -2.48 8.50
CA LEU A 123 17.01 -3.33 7.39
C LEU A 123 15.65 -2.90 6.84
N ILE A 124 14.68 -2.60 7.72
CA ILE A 124 13.36 -2.11 7.30
C ILE A 124 13.49 -0.77 6.56
N SER A 125 14.28 0.15 7.10
CA SER A 125 14.53 1.45 6.46
C SER A 125 15.11 1.28 5.05
N ASP A 126 16.12 0.42 4.91
CA ASP A 126 16.78 0.14 3.63
C ASP A 126 15.81 -0.51 2.64
N LEU A 127 15.04 -1.52 3.10
CA LEU A 127 14.02 -2.19 2.26
C LEU A 127 12.91 -1.23 1.85
N ARG A 128 12.41 -0.37 2.75
CA ARG A 128 11.39 0.63 2.40
C ARG A 128 11.88 1.59 1.33
N LYS A 129 13.12 2.09 1.46
CA LYS A 129 13.75 2.94 0.44
C LYS A 129 13.86 2.20 -0.89
N GLN A 130 14.36 0.97 -0.86
CA GLN A 130 14.51 0.15 -2.07
C GLN A 130 13.16 -0.12 -2.75
N VAL A 131 12.14 -0.50 -1.98
CA VAL A 131 10.80 -0.76 -2.51
C VAL A 131 10.18 0.52 -3.05
N GLN A 132 10.28 1.64 -2.33
CA GLN A 132 9.76 2.93 -2.79
C GLN A 132 10.43 3.40 -4.08
N GLN A 133 11.78 3.30 -4.17
CA GLN A 133 12.52 3.63 -5.38
C GLN A 133 12.14 2.73 -6.55
N HIS A 134 11.93 1.44 -6.29
CA HIS A 134 11.51 0.48 -7.30
C HIS A 134 10.09 0.79 -7.79
N VAL A 135 9.14 0.99 -6.85
CA VAL A 135 7.75 1.35 -7.16
C VAL A 135 7.72 2.63 -7.98
N GLY A 136 8.45 3.68 -7.59
CA GLY A 136 8.50 4.95 -8.32
C GLY A 136 9.01 4.85 -9.78
N ARG A 137 9.58 3.69 -10.17
CA ARG A 137 10.08 3.42 -11.53
C ARG A 137 9.24 2.40 -12.30
N LEU A 138 8.12 1.94 -11.73
CA LEU A 138 7.19 1.06 -12.43
C LEU A 138 6.38 1.85 -13.47
N SER A 139 5.85 1.16 -14.47
CA SER A 139 5.04 1.76 -15.52
C SER A 139 3.73 2.35 -14.99
N VAL A 140 3.19 3.36 -15.67
CA VAL A 140 1.86 3.91 -15.36
C VAL A 140 0.79 2.83 -15.44
N ALA A 141 0.88 1.92 -16.40
CA ALA A 141 -0.02 0.77 -16.53
C ALA A 141 -0.09 -0.08 -15.24
N TYR A 142 1.02 -0.22 -14.52
CA TYR A 142 1.02 -0.92 -13.23
C TYR A 142 0.20 -0.18 -12.16
N TYR A 143 0.28 1.16 -12.14
CA TYR A 143 -0.51 1.99 -11.22
C TYR A 143 -2.00 1.95 -11.56
N ASP A 144 -2.35 1.93 -12.83
CA ASP A 144 -3.75 1.84 -13.28
C ASP A 144 -4.37 0.48 -12.90
N ALA A 145 -3.58 -0.60 -12.96
CA ALA A 145 -4.00 -1.94 -12.56
C ALA A 145 -4.06 -2.15 -11.04
N ASN A 146 -3.38 -1.32 -10.23
CA ASN A 146 -3.21 -1.51 -8.79
C ASN A 146 -3.70 -0.31 -7.99
N ARG A 147 -4.49 -0.56 -6.94
CA ARG A 147 -4.97 0.51 -6.05
C ARG A 147 -3.81 1.11 -5.26
N THR A 148 -3.72 2.43 -5.20
CA THR A 148 -2.68 3.17 -4.44
C THR A 148 -2.57 2.69 -2.98
N GLY A 149 -3.71 2.47 -2.29
CA GLY A 149 -3.71 1.96 -0.92
C GLY A 149 -3.04 0.59 -0.77
N THR A 150 -3.13 -0.27 -1.80
CA THR A 150 -2.43 -1.57 -1.81
C THR A 150 -0.92 -1.37 -1.89
N LEU A 151 -0.45 -0.45 -2.72
CA LEU A 151 0.98 -0.13 -2.86
C LEU A 151 1.55 0.47 -1.57
N VAL A 152 0.81 1.41 -0.95
CA VAL A 152 1.18 1.96 0.37
C VAL A 152 1.29 0.84 1.43
N SER A 153 0.33 -0.07 1.48
CA SER A 153 0.37 -1.21 2.40
C SER A 153 1.57 -2.13 2.14
N ARG A 154 1.91 -2.38 0.88
CA ARG A 154 3.11 -3.18 0.51
C ARG A 154 4.40 -2.53 0.98
N ILE A 155 4.55 -1.21 0.82
CA ILE A 155 5.73 -0.46 1.25
C ILE A 155 5.84 -0.38 2.78
N MET A 156 4.73 -0.13 3.47
CA MET A 156 4.75 0.17 4.90
C MET A 156 4.58 -1.09 5.76
N THR A 157 3.58 -1.91 5.47
CA THR A 157 3.17 -3.02 6.34
C THR A 157 3.88 -4.33 6.00
N ASP A 158 3.99 -4.69 4.72
CA ASP A 158 4.61 -5.96 4.32
C ASP A 158 6.11 -5.97 4.63
N VAL A 159 6.79 -4.83 4.42
CA VAL A 159 8.21 -4.67 4.79
C VAL A 159 8.41 -4.75 6.31
N GLU A 160 7.50 -4.19 7.12
CA GLU A 160 7.58 -4.26 8.59
C GLU A 160 7.59 -5.72 9.09
N GLY A 161 6.83 -6.61 8.44
CA GLY A 161 6.80 -8.04 8.77
C GLY A 161 8.18 -8.70 8.73
N VAL A 162 9.09 -8.24 7.87
CA VAL A 162 10.44 -8.80 7.73
C VAL A 162 11.29 -8.63 9.00
N ARG A 163 10.98 -7.63 9.85
CA ARG A 163 11.64 -7.45 11.16
C ARG A 163 11.60 -8.71 12.02
N ASN A 164 10.47 -9.41 12.02
CA ASN A 164 10.29 -10.60 12.84
C ASN A 164 11.13 -11.78 12.36
N LEU A 165 11.56 -11.79 11.10
CA LEU A 165 12.43 -12.84 10.55
C LEU A 165 13.89 -12.70 11.01
N ILE A 166 14.40 -11.48 11.16
CA ILE A 166 15.85 -11.23 11.41
C ILE A 166 16.08 -10.61 12.79
N GLY A 167 15.04 -10.00 13.39
CA GLY A 167 15.09 -9.33 14.68
C GLY A 167 14.66 -10.19 15.86
N THR A 168 13.78 -9.63 16.69
CA THR A 168 13.36 -10.21 17.97
C THR A 168 12.68 -11.57 17.84
N GLY A 169 11.90 -11.80 16.79
CA GLY A 169 11.14 -13.06 16.62
C GLY A 169 12.03 -14.29 16.49
N LEU A 170 13.09 -14.23 15.65
CA LEU A 170 14.04 -15.34 15.50
C LEU A 170 14.77 -15.62 16.82
N VAL A 171 15.18 -14.56 17.52
CA VAL A 171 15.91 -14.67 18.79
C VAL A 171 15.07 -15.24 19.90
N GLU A 172 13.84 -14.79 20.03
CA GLU A 172 12.89 -15.33 21.00
C GLU A 172 12.58 -16.81 20.69
N PHE A 173 12.46 -17.16 19.42
CA PHE A 173 12.26 -18.55 19.00
C PHE A 173 13.47 -19.42 19.37
N VAL A 174 14.68 -19.00 18.97
CA VAL A 174 15.92 -19.77 19.25
C VAL A 174 16.21 -19.80 20.75
N GLY A 175 16.04 -18.68 21.46
CA GLY A 175 16.23 -18.60 22.90
C GLY A 175 15.23 -19.45 23.68
N GLY A 176 13.96 -19.41 23.29
CA GLY A 176 12.91 -20.25 23.86
C GLY A 176 13.18 -21.74 23.63
N MET A 177 13.56 -22.09 22.41
CA MET A 177 13.91 -23.47 22.07
C MET A 177 15.13 -24.00 22.83
N LEU A 178 16.16 -23.15 22.96
CA LEU A 178 17.36 -23.50 23.75
C LEU A 178 17.02 -23.65 25.24
N THR A 179 16.20 -22.73 25.79
CA THR A 179 15.74 -22.80 27.18
C THR A 179 14.94 -24.09 27.43
N ALA A 180 14.00 -24.40 26.55
CA ALA A 180 13.17 -25.62 26.65
C ALA A 180 14.05 -26.89 26.55
N LEU A 181 15.02 -26.90 25.63
CA LEU A 181 15.95 -28.04 25.46
C LEU A 181 16.81 -28.25 26.70
N LEU A 182 17.44 -27.20 27.23
CA LEU A 182 18.29 -27.30 28.42
C LEU A 182 17.49 -27.72 29.65
N ALA A 183 16.29 -27.12 29.82
CA ALA A 183 15.37 -27.51 30.89
C ALA A 183 14.93 -28.99 30.74
N PHE A 184 14.57 -29.43 29.55
CA PHE A 184 14.21 -30.82 29.28
C PHE A 184 15.35 -31.80 29.57
N LEU A 185 16.58 -31.48 29.18
CA LEU A 185 17.74 -32.32 29.45
C LEU A 185 18.00 -32.41 30.98
N TYR A 186 17.86 -31.31 31.69
CA TYR A 186 17.96 -31.34 33.17
C TYR A 186 16.89 -32.21 33.83
N LEU A 187 15.60 -32.04 33.44
CA LEU A 187 14.49 -32.85 33.95
C LEU A 187 14.66 -34.34 33.64
N LEU A 188 15.13 -34.66 32.43
CA LEU A 188 15.39 -36.04 32.01
C LEU A 188 16.54 -36.68 32.81
N HIS A 189 17.61 -35.92 33.08
CA HIS A 189 18.74 -36.35 33.90
C HIS A 189 18.30 -36.64 35.35
N ARG A 190 17.35 -35.84 35.84
CA ARG A 190 16.86 -36.02 37.24
C ARG A 190 15.90 -37.20 37.42
N SER A 191 14.96 -37.37 36.50
CA SER A 191 14.03 -38.52 36.52
C SER A 191 13.39 -38.74 35.16
N VAL A 192 13.77 -39.83 34.53
CA VAL A 192 13.21 -40.23 33.23
C VAL A 192 11.70 -40.53 33.33
N PRO A 193 11.20 -41.32 34.31
CA PRO A 193 9.77 -41.69 34.35
C PRO A 193 8.85 -40.48 34.58
N VAL A 194 9.20 -39.59 35.51
CA VAL A 194 8.40 -38.37 35.79
C VAL A 194 8.38 -37.46 34.56
N THR A 195 9.56 -37.24 33.93
CA THR A 195 9.67 -36.38 32.76
C THR A 195 8.87 -36.92 31.56
N LEU A 196 8.92 -38.24 31.29
CA LEU A 196 8.15 -38.84 30.22
C LEU A 196 6.64 -38.77 30.48
N THR A 197 6.19 -38.95 31.72
CA THR A 197 4.76 -38.82 32.07
C THR A 197 4.27 -37.40 31.84
N VAL A 198 5.02 -36.41 32.31
CA VAL A 198 4.72 -34.98 32.05
C VAL A 198 4.72 -34.67 30.57
N PHE A 199 5.70 -35.19 29.82
CA PHE A 199 5.82 -34.95 28.39
C PHE A 199 4.66 -35.58 27.60
N ALA A 200 4.18 -36.75 28.02
CA ALA A 200 2.99 -37.39 27.43
C ALA A 200 1.74 -36.49 27.60
N VAL A 201 1.53 -35.95 28.79
CA VAL A 201 0.40 -35.02 29.06
C VAL A 201 0.50 -33.75 28.25
N ILE A 202 1.69 -33.16 28.18
CA ILE A 202 1.93 -31.97 27.34
C ILE A 202 1.74 -32.31 25.86
N GLY A 203 2.18 -33.48 25.40
CA GLY A 203 1.99 -33.95 24.02
C GLY A 203 0.51 -34.08 23.64
N VAL A 204 -0.32 -34.68 24.50
CA VAL A 204 -1.77 -34.70 24.32
C VAL A 204 -2.35 -33.31 24.23
N PHE A 205 -1.92 -32.41 25.11
CA PHE A 205 -2.37 -31.03 25.10
C PHE A 205 -1.98 -30.29 23.80
N VAL A 206 -0.77 -30.49 23.29
CA VAL A 206 -0.34 -29.90 22.02
C VAL A 206 -1.24 -30.36 20.85
N VAL A 207 -1.67 -31.62 20.83
CA VAL A 207 -2.63 -32.12 19.80
C VAL A 207 -3.99 -31.42 19.94
N ILE A 208 -4.49 -31.26 21.16
CA ILE A 208 -5.72 -30.50 21.43
C ILE A 208 -5.58 -29.05 20.97
N LEU A 209 -4.46 -28.42 21.29
CA LEU A 209 -4.10 -27.05 20.89
C LEU A 209 -4.10 -26.90 19.36
N GLN A 210 -3.47 -27.81 18.64
CA GLN A 210 -3.47 -27.79 17.17
C GLN A 210 -4.89 -27.87 16.58
N SER A 211 -5.74 -28.70 17.19
CA SER A 211 -7.14 -28.85 16.77
C SER A 211 -7.95 -27.57 17.05
N ALA A 212 -7.72 -26.95 18.20
CA ALA A 212 -8.34 -25.66 18.56
C ALA A 212 -7.89 -24.54 17.60
N PHE A 213 -6.59 -24.45 17.30
CA PHE A 213 -6.07 -23.46 16.34
C PHE A 213 -6.67 -23.61 14.94
N LYS A 214 -6.91 -24.81 14.46
CA LYS A 214 -7.60 -25.03 13.17
C LYS A 214 -9.00 -24.39 13.15
N ARG A 215 -9.70 -24.36 14.29
CA ARG A 215 -11.04 -23.75 14.44
C ARG A 215 -10.99 -22.24 14.68
N ILE A 216 -9.99 -21.76 15.39
CA ILE A 216 -9.83 -20.32 15.71
C ILE A 216 -9.36 -19.51 14.47
N ARG A 217 -8.48 -20.08 13.67
CA ARG A 217 -7.88 -19.41 12.50
C ARG A 217 -8.90 -18.83 11.51
N PRO A 218 -9.99 -19.51 11.13
CA PRO A 218 -11.01 -18.93 10.26
C PRO A 218 -11.73 -17.75 10.89
N ILE A 219 -11.96 -17.74 12.21
CA ILE A 219 -12.62 -16.64 12.93
C ILE A 219 -11.76 -15.37 12.86
N PHE A 220 -10.45 -15.48 13.11
CA PHE A 220 -9.53 -14.35 12.96
C PHE A 220 -9.43 -13.84 11.51
N ARG A 221 -9.48 -14.75 10.54
CA ARG A 221 -9.51 -14.38 9.11
C ARG A 221 -10.78 -13.63 8.74
N GLU A 222 -11.93 -14.07 9.23
CA GLU A 222 -13.22 -13.40 9.02
C GLU A 222 -13.23 -12.03 9.70
N ARG A 223 -12.68 -11.90 10.90
CA ARG A 223 -12.49 -10.62 11.58
C ARG A 223 -11.71 -9.63 10.71
N GLY A 224 -10.62 -10.08 10.08
CA GLY A 224 -9.84 -9.23 9.16
C GLY A 224 -10.66 -8.73 7.97
N LYS A 225 -11.53 -9.57 7.39
CA LYS A 225 -12.43 -9.19 6.30
C LYS A 225 -13.46 -8.16 6.76
N ILE A 226 -14.16 -8.43 7.87
CA ILE A 226 -15.17 -7.53 8.43
C ILE A 226 -14.55 -6.18 8.77
N ASN A 227 -13.37 -6.18 9.38
CA ASN A 227 -12.67 -4.94 9.70
C ASN A 227 -12.32 -4.12 8.46
N ALA A 228 -11.90 -4.78 7.37
CA ALA A 228 -11.63 -4.12 6.09
C ALA A 228 -12.91 -3.55 5.46
N GLU A 229 -14.04 -4.27 5.53
CA GLU A 229 -15.35 -3.80 5.06
C GLU A 229 -15.80 -2.55 5.84
N VAL A 230 -15.71 -2.58 7.18
CA VAL A 230 -16.08 -1.46 8.06
C VAL A 230 -15.18 -0.24 7.83
N THR A 231 -13.86 -0.46 7.72
CA THR A 231 -12.91 0.63 7.43
C THR A 231 -13.14 1.22 6.03
N GLY A 232 -13.41 0.38 5.04
CA GLY A 232 -13.75 0.82 3.68
C GLY A 232 -15.01 1.69 3.68
N ARG A 233 -16.07 1.26 4.38
CA ARG A 233 -17.30 2.04 4.52
C ARG A 233 -17.06 3.38 5.22
N LEU A 234 -16.27 3.39 6.28
CA LEU A 234 -15.94 4.64 6.98
C LEU A 234 -15.19 5.62 6.06
N THR A 235 -14.23 5.13 5.28
CA THR A 235 -13.49 5.96 4.32
C THR A 235 -14.43 6.53 3.24
N GLU A 236 -15.37 5.72 2.75
CA GLU A 236 -16.38 6.15 1.78
C GLU A 236 -17.30 7.23 2.37
N SER A 237 -17.80 7.03 3.59
CA SER A 237 -18.67 7.98 4.29
C SER A 237 -17.97 9.32 4.55
N LEU A 238 -16.73 9.28 5.02
CA LEU A 238 -15.93 10.49 5.25
C LEU A 238 -15.60 11.22 3.95
N GLY A 239 -15.26 10.48 2.89
CA GLY A 239 -15.04 11.05 1.55
C GLY A 239 -16.30 11.66 0.95
N GLY A 240 -17.45 11.03 1.20
CA GLY A 240 -18.77 11.47 0.71
C GLY A 240 -19.54 12.38 1.66
N VAL A 241 -18.91 12.96 2.70
CA VAL A 241 -19.61 13.71 3.77
C VAL A 241 -20.49 14.85 3.25
N ARG A 242 -20.09 15.52 2.17
CA ARG A 242 -20.90 16.60 1.55
C ARG A 242 -22.20 16.05 0.97
N VAL A 243 -22.18 14.85 0.39
CA VAL A 243 -23.36 14.17 -0.14
C VAL A 243 -24.28 13.76 1.01
N ILE A 244 -23.71 13.14 2.05
CA ILE A 244 -24.46 12.74 3.26
C ILE A 244 -25.16 13.94 3.88
N LYS A 245 -24.43 15.06 4.06
CA LYS A 245 -24.98 16.31 4.59
C LYS A 245 -26.04 16.94 3.66
N GLY A 246 -25.79 16.96 2.36
CA GLY A 246 -26.69 17.54 1.38
C GLY A 246 -28.05 16.83 1.29
N TYR A 247 -28.07 15.53 1.56
CA TYR A 247 -29.31 14.71 1.53
C TYR A 247 -29.84 14.34 2.92
N HIS A 248 -29.32 14.92 4.02
CA HIS A 248 -29.73 14.61 5.40
C HIS A 248 -29.70 13.10 5.70
N ALA A 249 -28.64 12.41 5.21
CA ALA A 249 -28.53 10.96 5.28
C ALA A 249 -27.66 10.46 6.45
N GLU A 250 -27.37 11.30 7.45
CA GLU A 250 -26.47 10.99 8.57
C GLU A 250 -26.93 9.78 9.38
N GLU A 251 -28.23 9.73 9.72
CA GLU A 251 -28.77 8.62 10.51
C GLU A 251 -28.77 7.30 9.71
N ARG A 252 -29.09 7.39 8.40
CA ARG A 252 -29.01 6.23 7.51
C ARG A 252 -27.59 5.68 7.43
N GLU A 253 -26.61 6.56 7.27
CA GLU A 253 -25.21 6.19 7.16
C GLU A 253 -24.66 5.64 8.49
N ALA A 254 -25.04 6.26 9.62
CA ALA A 254 -24.72 5.76 10.96
C ALA A 254 -25.29 4.36 11.20
N SER A 255 -26.53 4.11 10.74
CA SER A 255 -27.16 2.79 10.83
C SER A 255 -26.40 1.74 10.01
N VAL A 256 -26.02 2.05 8.77
CA VAL A 256 -25.25 1.13 7.89
C VAL A 256 -23.89 0.80 8.52
N PHE A 257 -23.19 1.82 9.03
CA PHE A 257 -21.93 1.64 9.73
C PHE A 257 -22.12 0.81 11.01
N GLY A 258 -23.18 1.08 11.79
CA GLY A 258 -23.54 0.37 13.01
C GLY A 258 -23.71 -1.13 12.79
N VAL A 259 -24.42 -1.55 11.73
CA VAL A 259 -24.57 -2.97 11.35
C VAL A 259 -23.21 -3.63 11.12
N GLY A 260 -22.28 -2.95 10.47
CA GLY A 260 -20.91 -3.43 10.26
C GLY A 260 -20.16 -3.62 11.57
N VAL A 261 -20.25 -2.64 12.47
CA VAL A 261 -19.63 -2.68 13.82
C VAL A 261 -20.22 -3.80 14.67
N ASP A 262 -21.55 -3.99 14.65
CA ASP A 262 -22.20 -5.08 15.37
C ASP A 262 -21.79 -6.46 14.87
N ARG A 263 -21.57 -6.61 13.56
CA ARG A 263 -21.02 -7.83 12.96
C ARG A 263 -19.59 -8.07 13.44
N LEU A 264 -18.77 -7.01 13.50
CA LEU A 264 -17.42 -7.06 14.04
C LEU A 264 -17.43 -7.47 15.52
N LEU A 265 -18.29 -6.86 16.32
CA LEU A 265 -18.47 -7.16 17.75
C LEU A 265 -18.81 -8.64 17.97
N ARG A 266 -19.79 -9.18 17.26
CA ARG A 266 -20.15 -10.61 17.36
C ARG A 266 -18.98 -11.53 17.05
N ASN A 267 -18.21 -11.21 16.01
CA ASN A 267 -17.01 -11.98 15.66
C ASN A 267 -15.92 -11.87 16.73
N VAL A 268 -15.70 -10.68 17.29
CA VAL A 268 -14.75 -10.45 18.40
C VAL A 268 -15.17 -11.24 19.65
N ILE A 269 -16.43 -11.20 20.03
CA ILE A 269 -16.96 -11.98 21.17
C ILE A 269 -16.73 -13.48 20.94
N SER A 270 -17.02 -13.99 19.75
CA SER A 270 -16.76 -15.39 19.40
C SER A 270 -15.27 -15.73 19.53
N SER A 271 -14.37 -14.88 19.05
CA SER A 271 -12.93 -15.10 19.16
C SER A 271 -12.45 -15.03 20.61
N LEU A 272 -12.97 -14.09 21.41
CA LEU A 272 -12.66 -13.98 22.84
C LEU A 272 -13.11 -15.23 23.60
N THR A 273 -14.32 -15.71 23.37
CA THR A 273 -14.84 -16.93 23.99
C THR A 273 -13.93 -18.12 23.70
N MET A 274 -13.54 -18.30 22.42
CA MET A 274 -12.64 -19.40 22.07
C MET A 274 -11.24 -19.26 22.67
N THR A 275 -10.66 -18.08 22.66
CA THR A 275 -9.32 -17.86 23.28
C THR A 275 -9.36 -18.01 24.78
N SER A 276 -10.43 -17.56 25.45
CA SER A 276 -10.64 -17.73 26.88
C SER A 276 -10.82 -19.20 27.26
N THR A 277 -11.60 -19.96 26.46
CA THR A 277 -11.76 -21.42 26.66
C THR A 277 -10.42 -22.14 26.53
N LEU A 278 -9.61 -21.74 25.53
CA LEU A 278 -8.28 -22.29 25.35
C LEU A 278 -7.34 -21.92 26.52
N GLY A 279 -7.42 -20.70 27.02
CA GLY A 279 -6.69 -20.24 28.21
C GLY A 279 -7.06 -21.06 29.44
N ALA A 280 -8.36 -21.26 29.68
CA ALA A 280 -8.86 -22.09 30.79
C ALA A 280 -8.38 -23.55 30.67
N ALA A 281 -8.46 -24.15 29.48
CA ALA A 281 -7.92 -25.49 29.21
C ALA A 281 -6.41 -25.57 29.49
N SER A 282 -5.66 -24.54 29.08
CA SER A 282 -4.20 -24.45 29.31
C SER A 282 -3.90 -24.41 30.81
N THR A 283 -4.63 -23.60 31.58
CA THR A 283 -4.48 -23.50 33.06
C THR A 283 -4.82 -24.83 33.73
N THR A 284 -5.88 -25.52 33.25
CA THR A 284 -6.27 -26.82 33.77
C THR A 284 -5.19 -27.87 33.52
N VAL A 285 -4.63 -27.92 32.32
CA VAL A 285 -3.53 -28.85 31.99
C VAL A 285 -2.27 -28.54 32.82
N LEU A 286 -1.95 -27.26 33.00
CA LEU A 286 -0.81 -26.88 33.84
C LEU A 286 -1.02 -27.31 35.28
N GLY A 287 -2.24 -27.15 35.82
CA GLY A 287 -2.62 -27.66 37.13
C GLY A 287 -2.50 -29.18 37.26
N LEU A 288 -2.92 -29.90 36.19
CA LEU A 288 -2.82 -31.35 36.10
C LEU A 288 -1.36 -31.82 36.10
N VAL A 289 -0.51 -31.18 35.30
CA VAL A 289 0.95 -31.43 35.26
C VAL A 289 1.56 -31.17 36.62
N SER A 290 1.23 -30.04 37.28
CA SER A 290 1.70 -29.72 38.62
C SER A 290 1.26 -30.75 39.65
N GLY A 291 0.00 -31.23 39.59
CA GLY A 291 -0.52 -32.31 40.43
C GLY A 291 0.21 -33.62 40.26
N ILE A 292 0.49 -34.02 38.98
CA ILE A 292 1.29 -35.22 38.66
C ILE A 292 2.71 -35.11 39.27
N VAL A 293 3.37 -33.97 39.05
CA VAL A 293 4.71 -33.73 39.61
C VAL A 293 4.70 -33.70 41.11
N MET A 294 3.65 -33.12 41.74
CA MET A 294 3.48 -33.14 43.18
C MET A 294 3.28 -34.56 43.71
N TRP A 295 2.47 -35.36 43.04
CA TRP A 295 2.23 -36.76 43.39
C TRP A 295 3.48 -37.63 43.25
N LEU A 296 4.06 -37.69 42.06
CA LEU A 296 5.21 -38.56 41.76
C LEU A 296 6.48 -38.06 42.48
N GLY A 297 6.74 -36.74 42.44
CA GLY A 297 7.90 -36.12 43.07
C GLY A 297 7.78 -36.16 44.60
N GLY A 298 6.57 -35.95 45.17
CA GLY A 298 6.30 -36.09 46.60
C GLY A 298 6.57 -37.51 47.08
N HIS A 299 6.09 -38.53 46.40
CA HIS A 299 6.41 -39.95 46.68
C HIS A 299 7.92 -40.22 46.61
N ALA A 300 8.61 -39.64 45.61
CA ALA A 300 10.06 -39.78 45.49
C ALA A 300 10.82 -39.16 46.65
N VAL A 301 10.34 -38.03 47.19
CA VAL A 301 10.90 -37.38 48.38
C VAL A 301 10.64 -38.25 49.65
N LEU A 302 9.40 -38.75 49.84
CA LEU A 302 9.06 -39.63 50.94
C LEU A 302 9.84 -40.95 50.93
N ALA A 303 10.13 -41.45 49.74
CA ALA A 303 10.97 -42.63 49.51
C ALA A 303 12.48 -42.34 49.59
N HIS A 304 12.88 -41.15 49.98
CA HIS A 304 14.29 -40.68 50.07
C HIS A 304 15.12 -40.81 48.75
N SER A 305 14.45 -40.97 47.61
CA SER A 305 15.11 -40.98 46.30
C SER A 305 15.34 -39.60 45.72
N TRP A 306 14.56 -38.60 46.16
CA TRP A 306 14.72 -37.18 45.89
C TRP A 306 14.90 -36.40 47.16
N THR A 307 15.64 -35.27 47.08
CA THR A 307 15.65 -34.27 48.14
C THR A 307 14.52 -33.26 47.95
N VAL A 308 14.24 -32.44 48.97
CA VAL A 308 13.26 -31.33 48.88
C VAL A 308 13.76 -30.32 47.84
N GLY A 309 15.07 -30.09 47.76
CA GLY A 309 15.69 -29.21 46.78
C GLY A 309 15.58 -29.76 45.34
N ASP A 310 15.67 -31.09 45.17
CA ASP A 310 15.42 -31.72 43.88
C ASP A 310 14.00 -31.49 43.39
N TYR A 311 13.02 -31.67 44.26
CA TYR A 311 11.60 -31.42 43.95
C TYR A 311 11.35 -29.97 43.53
N PHE A 312 11.89 -29.01 44.31
CA PHE A 312 11.72 -27.60 44.03
C PHE A 312 12.39 -27.18 42.74
N SER A 313 13.65 -27.59 42.53
CA SER A 313 14.39 -27.34 41.29
C SER A 313 13.68 -27.93 40.06
N TYR A 314 13.15 -29.17 40.21
CA TYR A 314 12.38 -29.82 39.14
C TYR A 314 11.17 -28.98 38.71
N ASN A 315 10.38 -28.47 39.68
CA ASN A 315 9.24 -27.61 39.38
C ASN A 315 9.66 -26.30 38.71
N MET A 316 10.75 -25.68 39.13
CA MET A 316 11.27 -24.46 38.48
C MET A 316 11.70 -24.73 37.02
N PHE A 317 12.46 -25.79 36.74
CA PHE A 317 12.86 -26.17 35.41
C PHE A 317 11.67 -26.54 34.54
N LEU A 318 10.65 -27.18 35.09
CA LEU A 318 9.40 -27.49 34.41
C LEU A 318 8.69 -26.21 33.92
N ALA A 319 8.63 -25.18 34.74
CA ALA A 319 8.06 -23.89 34.37
C ALA A 319 8.86 -23.25 33.19
N PHE A 320 10.18 -23.29 33.26
CA PHE A 320 11.07 -22.81 32.19
C PHE A 320 10.96 -23.65 30.89
N MET A 321 10.58 -24.91 30.97
CA MET A 321 10.32 -25.75 29.80
C MET A 321 8.98 -25.43 29.12
N ILE A 322 7.95 -25.15 29.92
CA ILE A 322 6.59 -24.94 29.43
C ILE A 322 6.41 -23.55 28.81
N ALA A 323 6.98 -22.50 29.41
CA ALA A 323 6.80 -21.12 28.97
C ALA A 323 7.13 -20.90 27.48
N PRO A 324 8.26 -21.38 26.92
CA PRO A 324 8.57 -21.24 25.51
C PRO A 324 7.59 -21.95 24.57
N VAL A 325 6.93 -23.03 25.00
CA VAL A 325 5.95 -23.75 24.18
C VAL A 325 4.78 -22.85 23.79
N PHE A 326 4.31 -22.02 24.71
CA PHE A 326 3.27 -21.04 24.43
C PHE A 326 3.77 -19.90 23.54
N GLN A 327 5.02 -19.46 23.69
CA GLN A 327 5.62 -18.43 22.85
C GLN A 327 5.80 -18.88 21.39
N ILE A 328 6.18 -20.15 21.15
CA ILE A 328 6.37 -20.71 19.80
C ILE A 328 5.13 -20.53 18.93
N VAL A 329 3.93 -20.66 19.50
CA VAL A 329 2.67 -20.48 18.78
C VAL A 329 2.52 -19.03 18.26
N ASN A 330 2.77 -18.05 19.12
CA ASN A 330 2.68 -16.64 18.76
C ASN A 330 3.73 -16.27 17.72
N ILE A 331 4.97 -16.72 17.90
CA ILE A 331 6.08 -16.52 16.99
C ILE A 331 5.78 -17.17 15.63
N GLY A 332 5.21 -18.37 15.62
CA GLY A 332 4.82 -19.07 14.39
C GLY A 332 3.83 -18.27 13.54
N THR A 333 2.90 -17.56 14.16
CA THR A 333 1.97 -16.65 13.47
C THR A 333 2.72 -15.45 12.87
N GLN A 334 3.55 -14.79 13.67
CA GLN A 334 4.35 -13.65 13.22
C GLN A 334 5.31 -14.02 12.09
N LEU A 335 5.94 -15.19 12.15
CA LEU A 335 6.81 -15.69 11.07
C LEU A 335 6.01 -15.96 9.79
N THR A 336 4.82 -16.51 9.90
CA THR A 336 3.95 -16.75 8.73
C THR A 336 3.55 -15.44 8.04
N GLU A 337 3.20 -14.41 8.81
CA GLU A 337 2.91 -13.08 8.29
C GLU A 337 4.15 -12.43 7.66
N ALA A 338 5.29 -12.57 8.32
CA ALA A 338 6.57 -12.07 7.81
C ALA A 338 6.99 -12.73 6.49
N PHE A 339 6.84 -14.05 6.36
CA PHE A 339 7.09 -14.75 5.09
C PHE A 339 6.12 -14.33 4.00
N ALA A 340 4.84 -14.15 4.31
CA ALA A 340 3.86 -13.66 3.34
C ALA A 340 4.15 -12.22 2.89
N GLY A 341 4.58 -11.36 3.81
CA GLY A 341 5.02 -9.98 3.50
C GLY A 341 6.26 -9.96 2.61
N LEU A 342 7.25 -10.80 2.94
CA LEU A 342 8.48 -10.92 2.14
C LEU A 342 8.19 -11.45 0.73
N ASP A 343 7.29 -12.42 0.58
CA ASP A 343 6.87 -12.98 -0.72
C ASP A 343 6.27 -11.88 -1.60
N ARG A 344 5.31 -11.09 -1.06
CA ARG A 344 4.72 -9.96 -1.78
C ARG A 344 5.71 -8.84 -2.09
N THR A 345 6.64 -8.57 -1.18
CA THR A 345 7.71 -7.58 -1.41
C THR A 345 8.65 -8.05 -2.52
N THR A 346 9.00 -9.35 -2.52
CA THR A 346 9.86 -9.94 -3.56
C THR A 346 9.15 -9.96 -4.91
N GLU A 347 7.86 -10.30 -4.96
CA GLU A 347 7.03 -10.22 -6.16
C GLU A 347 7.05 -8.80 -6.72
N LEU A 348 6.81 -7.79 -5.87
CA LEU A 348 6.84 -6.38 -6.28
C LEU A 348 8.21 -5.94 -6.80
N LEU A 349 9.30 -6.36 -6.15
CA LEU A 349 10.67 -6.06 -6.60
C LEU A 349 11.08 -6.82 -7.87
N SER A 350 10.37 -7.89 -8.23
CA SER A 350 10.59 -8.64 -9.48
C SER A 350 9.85 -8.06 -10.68
N GLU A 351 8.90 -7.12 -10.46
CA GLU A 351 8.22 -6.41 -11.54
C GLU A 351 9.23 -5.60 -12.35
N MET A 352 9.07 -5.60 -13.66
CA MET A 352 9.99 -4.89 -14.55
C MET A 352 9.80 -3.37 -14.41
N GLN A 353 10.87 -2.65 -14.12
CA GLN A 353 10.86 -1.19 -14.15
C GLN A 353 10.70 -0.69 -15.61
N GLU A 354 10.03 0.42 -15.78
CA GLU A 354 9.65 0.96 -17.09
C GLU A 354 10.85 1.17 -18.03
N ASN A 355 11.97 1.68 -17.51
CA ASN A 355 13.22 1.86 -18.26
C ASN A 355 14.16 0.65 -18.26
N ALA A 356 13.84 -0.41 -17.53
CA ALA A 356 14.63 -1.64 -17.50
C ALA A 356 14.30 -2.60 -18.67
N ASP A 357 13.35 -2.24 -19.53
CA ASP A 357 13.05 -3.00 -20.73
C ASP A 357 14.31 -3.05 -21.62
N PRO A 358 14.83 -4.24 -21.96
CA PRO A 358 16.02 -4.38 -22.81
C PRO A 358 15.90 -3.73 -24.19
N LYS A 359 14.68 -3.43 -24.65
CA LYS A 359 14.41 -2.73 -25.91
C LYS A 359 14.74 -1.23 -25.83
N ARG A 360 14.70 -0.62 -24.64
CA ARG A 360 14.88 0.82 -24.39
C ARG A 360 16.35 1.19 -24.23
N THR A 361 17.10 1.10 -25.29
CA THR A 361 18.56 1.33 -25.28
C THR A 361 19.00 2.67 -25.86
N ARG A 362 18.11 3.37 -26.55
CA ARG A 362 18.43 4.62 -27.27
C ARG A 362 18.07 5.83 -26.44
N SER A 363 19.02 6.73 -26.21
CA SER A 363 18.71 8.04 -25.67
C SER A 363 18.07 8.91 -26.76
N MET A 364 17.01 9.64 -26.40
CA MET A 364 16.32 10.57 -27.31
C MET A 364 17.16 11.83 -27.48
N PRO A 365 17.54 12.23 -28.69
CA PRO A 365 18.19 13.51 -28.92
C PRO A 365 17.21 14.68 -28.67
N PRO A 366 17.67 15.94 -28.68
CA PRO A 366 16.78 17.09 -28.70
C PRO A 366 15.79 16.99 -29.86
N ILE A 367 14.49 16.90 -29.53
CA ILE A 367 13.44 16.66 -30.51
C ILE A 367 12.99 17.95 -31.20
N THR A 368 12.57 17.82 -32.47
CA THR A 368 11.85 18.87 -33.22
C THR A 368 10.36 18.83 -32.91
N GLY A 369 9.84 17.63 -32.61
CA GLY A 369 8.47 17.40 -32.18
C GLY A 369 7.55 16.83 -33.25
N ARG A 370 8.07 16.19 -34.32
CA ARG A 370 7.25 15.43 -35.28
C ARG A 370 6.77 14.15 -34.60
N VAL A 371 5.45 13.94 -34.53
CA VAL A 371 4.85 12.74 -33.94
C VAL A 371 4.03 12.00 -34.99
N GLU A 372 4.29 10.70 -35.13
CA GLU A 372 3.66 9.85 -36.15
C GLU A 372 3.13 8.57 -35.51
N PHE A 373 1.87 8.25 -35.78
CA PHE A 373 1.23 6.99 -35.42
C PHE A 373 1.11 6.12 -36.66
N GLU A 374 1.62 4.90 -36.58
CA GLU A 374 1.57 3.92 -37.67
C GLU A 374 0.78 2.70 -37.24
N HIS A 375 -0.44 2.55 -37.73
CA HIS A 375 -1.35 1.40 -37.49
C HIS A 375 -1.46 1.00 -36.04
N VAL A 376 -1.64 1.98 -35.16
CA VAL A 376 -1.60 1.80 -33.70
C VAL A 376 -2.90 1.19 -33.19
N GLU A 377 -2.79 0.02 -32.57
CA GLU A 377 -3.87 -0.59 -31.80
C GLU A 377 -3.50 -0.61 -30.31
N PHE A 378 -4.50 -0.42 -29.46
CA PHE A 378 -4.28 -0.42 -28.01
C PHE A 378 -5.47 -1.01 -27.24
N ALA A 379 -5.15 -1.73 -26.16
CA ALA A 379 -6.09 -2.28 -25.19
C ALA A 379 -5.53 -2.15 -23.75
N TYR A 380 -6.35 -1.72 -22.80
CA TYR A 380 -5.99 -1.71 -21.36
C TYR A 380 -6.06 -3.10 -20.73
N GLU A 381 -6.98 -3.94 -21.21
CA GLU A 381 -7.18 -5.31 -20.77
C GLU A 381 -7.16 -6.24 -21.99
N GLU A 382 -6.66 -7.45 -21.82
CA GLU A 382 -6.77 -8.47 -22.87
C GLU A 382 -8.23 -8.60 -23.33
N ASN A 383 -8.46 -8.57 -24.64
CA ASN A 383 -9.77 -8.64 -25.31
C ASN A 383 -10.68 -7.40 -25.22
N LYS A 384 -10.17 -6.23 -24.76
CA LYS A 384 -10.92 -4.96 -24.81
C LYS A 384 -10.12 -3.90 -25.56
N SER A 385 -10.05 -4.02 -26.87
CA SER A 385 -9.40 -3.02 -27.71
C SER A 385 -10.11 -1.67 -27.60
N VAL A 386 -9.32 -0.61 -27.47
CA VAL A 386 -9.77 0.78 -27.34
C VAL A 386 -9.39 1.61 -28.56
N LEU A 387 -8.25 1.32 -29.19
CA LEU A 387 -7.82 1.95 -30.43
C LEU A 387 -7.66 0.88 -31.52
N HIS A 388 -8.12 1.17 -32.71
CA HIS A 388 -8.23 0.22 -33.84
C HIS A 388 -7.52 0.76 -35.09
N GLY A 389 -6.18 0.59 -35.16
CA GLY A 389 -5.40 1.00 -36.33
C GLY A 389 -5.38 2.52 -36.55
N ILE A 390 -4.93 3.26 -35.53
CA ILE A 390 -4.81 4.72 -35.60
C ILE A 390 -3.57 5.10 -36.42
N ASP A 391 -3.81 5.94 -37.46
CA ASP A 391 -2.79 6.50 -38.34
C ASP A 391 -2.92 8.01 -38.41
N PHE A 392 -1.91 8.76 -37.98
CA PHE A 392 -1.82 10.21 -38.20
C PHE A 392 -0.39 10.73 -38.05
N LEU A 393 -0.18 11.94 -38.57
CA LEU A 393 1.05 12.68 -38.46
C LEU A 393 0.74 14.06 -37.88
N ALA A 394 1.49 14.46 -36.82
CA ALA A 394 1.54 15.81 -36.30
C ALA A 394 2.89 16.44 -36.64
N GLU A 395 2.87 17.54 -37.38
CA GLU A 395 4.07 18.24 -37.81
C GLU A 395 4.71 19.03 -36.63
N PRO A 396 6.03 19.28 -36.68
CA PRO A 396 6.71 20.08 -35.66
C PRO A 396 6.07 21.48 -35.48
N GLY A 397 5.78 21.84 -34.25
CA GLY A 397 5.20 23.15 -33.91
C GLY A 397 3.71 23.31 -34.25
N SER A 398 3.04 22.26 -34.73
CA SER A 398 1.60 22.28 -35.04
C SER A 398 0.75 21.98 -33.81
N VAL A 399 -0.49 22.43 -33.84
CA VAL A 399 -1.53 22.14 -32.83
C VAL A 399 -2.48 21.11 -33.37
N THR A 400 -2.49 19.92 -32.78
CA THR A 400 -3.40 18.81 -33.09
C THR A 400 -4.50 18.72 -32.04
N ALA A 401 -5.75 18.99 -32.42
CA ALA A 401 -6.91 18.90 -31.54
C ALA A 401 -7.59 17.52 -31.67
N LEU A 402 -7.82 16.87 -30.52
CA LEU A 402 -8.58 15.61 -30.43
C LEU A 402 -10.02 15.92 -30.02
N VAL A 403 -10.97 15.60 -30.91
CA VAL A 403 -12.40 15.86 -30.72
C VAL A 403 -13.17 14.55 -30.80
N GLY A 404 -14.25 14.39 -30.03
CA GLY A 404 -15.08 13.18 -30.04
C GLY A 404 -15.82 12.96 -28.74
N SER A 405 -16.72 11.99 -28.71
CA SER A 405 -17.50 11.63 -27.51
C SER A 405 -16.63 11.15 -26.34
N SER A 406 -17.17 11.18 -25.12
CA SER A 406 -16.49 10.58 -23.95
C SER A 406 -16.27 9.09 -24.20
N GLY A 407 -15.09 8.59 -23.84
CA GLY A 407 -14.72 7.17 -24.06
C GLY A 407 -14.32 6.81 -25.49
N SER A 408 -14.21 7.78 -26.42
CA SER A 408 -13.83 7.50 -27.83
C SER A 408 -12.35 7.11 -28.04
N GLY A 409 -11.46 7.29 -27.04
CA GLY A 409 -10.04 6.95 -27.13
C GLY A 409 -9.07 8.14 -27.14
N LYS A 410 -9.56 9.41 -27.01
CA LYS A 410 -8.72 10.63 -27.00
C LYS A 410 -7.63 10.62 -25.93
N SER A 411 -7.99 10.35 -24.67
CA SER A 411 -7.03 10.27 -23.56
C SER A 411 -6.05 9.11 -23.72
N THR A 412 -6.46 8.04 -24.43
CA THR A 412 -5.59 6.91 -24.76
C THR A 412 -4.53 7.32 -25.79
N ILE A 413 -4.89 8.09 -26.81
CA ILE A 413 -3.92 8.65 -27.78
C ILE A 413 -2.89 9.52 -27.05
N ILE A 414 -3.35 10.42 -26.16
CA ILE A 414 -2.47 11.25 -25.33
C ILE A 414 -1.55 10.38 -24.47
N SER A 415 -2.07 9.33 -23.86
CA SER A 415 -1.31 8.40 -23.02
C SER A 415 -0.18 7.70 -23.79
N LEU A 416 -0.41 7.40 -25.06
CA LEU A 416 0.59 6.83 -25.98
C LEU A 416 1.63 7.88 -26.41
N VAL A 417 1.23 9.12 -26.67
CA VAL A 417 2.18 10.23 -26.91
C VAL A 417 3.06 10.48 -25.69
N CYS A 418 2.51 10.44 -24.48
CA CYS A 418 3.30 10.55 -23.23
C CYS A 418 4.18 9.31 -22.96
N ALA A 419 4.06 8.27 -23.77
CA ALA A 419 4.64 6.94 -23.52
C ALA A 419 4.29 6.38 -22.13
N PHE A 420 3.12 6.72 -21.56
CA PHE A 420 2.59 6.11 -20.35
C PHE A 420 2.18 4.66 -20.57
N HIS A 421 1.78 4.37 -21.81
CA HIS A 421 1.49 3.03 -22.32
C HIS A 421 2.25 2.79 -23.63
N SER A 422 2.39 1.52 -23.99
CA SER A 422 2.93 1.11 -25.28
C SER A 422 1.82 0.51 -26.13
N PRO A 423 1.81 0.71 -27.46
CA PRO A 423 0.82 0.09 -28.33
C PRO A 423 0.92 -1.43 -28.30
N VAL A 424 -0.20 -2.13 -28.55
CA VAL A 424 -0.25 -3.60 -28.70
C VAL A 424 0.29 -3.99 -30.07
N THR A 425 -0.13 -3.29 -31.10
CA THR A 425 0.39 -3.39 -32.47
C THR A 425 0.63 -2.00 -33.03
N GLY A 426 1.41 -1.89 -34.10
CA GLY A 426 1.81 -0.62 -34.68
C GLY A 426 2.95 0.05 -33.92
N ARG A 427 3.21 1.33 -34.21
CA ARG A 427 4.33 2.10 -33.64
C ARG A 427 3.95 3.56 -33.43
N VAL A 428 4.51 4.16 -32.39
CA VAL A 428 4.47 5.61 -32.16
C VAL A 428 5.89 6.13 -32.33
N LEU A 429 6.08 6.97 -33.31
CA LEU A 429 7.38 7.54 -33.69
C LEU A 429 7.43 9.01 -33.29
N VAL A 430 8.56 9.44 -32.74
CA VAL A 430 8.88 10.86 -32.51
C VAL A 430 10.18 11.18 -33.21
N ASP A 431 10.13 12.10 -34.16
CA ASP A 431 11.25 12.42 -35.08
C ASP A 431 11.87 11.17 -35.71
N GLY A 432 11.02 10.19 -36.08
CA GLY A 432 11.44 8.91 -36.66
C GLY A 432 11.98 7.88 -35.66
N HIS A 433 12.01 8.18 -34.36
CA HIS A 433 12.43 7.26 -33.31
C HIS A 433 11.21 6.57 -32.68
N ASP A 434 11.20 5.24 -32.68
CA ASP A 434 10.14 4.44 -32.05
C ASP A 434 10.22 4.55 -30.52
N LEU A 435 9.16 5.08 -29.90
CA LEU A 435 9.07 5.25 -28.45
C LEU A 435 9.19 3.95 -27.65
N ALA A 436 8.95 2.79 -28.27
CA ALA A 436 9.16 1.49 -27.64
C ALA A 436 10.66 1.18 -27.41
N THR A 437 11.58 1.85 -28.12
CA THR A 437 13.02 1.59 -28.07
C THR A 437 13.83 2.69 -27.36
N VAL A 438 13.17 3.79 -26.98
CA VAL A 438 13.81 4.99 -26.42
C VAL A 438 13.80 4.95 -24.89
N ASP A 439 14.87 5.45 -24.28
CA ASP A 439 14.91 5.75 -22.84
C ASP A 439 13.88 6.85 -22.50
N LEU A 440 12.90 6.49 -21.67
CA LEU A 440 11.78 7.37 -21.35
C LEU A 440 12.18 8.64 -20.60
N ASN A 441 13.26 8.61 -19.81
CA ASN A 441 13.72 9.81 -19.12
C ASN A 441 14.19 10.87 -20.12
N SER A 442 14.96 10.45 -21.12
CA SER A 442 15.46 11.34 -22.18
C SER A 442 14.34 11.90 -23.06
N TYR A 443 13.24 11.17 -23.24
CA TYR A 443 12.06 11.62 -23.97
C TYR A 443 11.19 12.53 -23.11
N ARG A 444 10.76 12.06 -21.92
CA ARG A 444 9.83 12.78 -21.05
C ARG A 444 10.37 14.09 -20.49
N SER A 445 11.70 14.24 -20.40
CA SER A 445 12.32 15.53 -20.04
C SER A 445 12.04 16.63 -21.08
N GLN A 446 11.58 16.28 -22.28
CA GLN A 446 11.25 17.21 -23.36
C GLN A 446 9.73 17.40 -23.54
N LEU A 447 8.93 16.79 -22.64
CA LEU A 447 7.47 16.91 -22.62
C LEU A 447 7.00 17.93 -21.57
N GLY A 448 5.90 18.62 -21.90
CA GLY A 448 5.11 19.37 -20.93
C GLY A 448 3.70 18.82 -20.89
N VAL A 449 3.16 18.64 -19.68
CA VAL A 449 1.84 18.03 -19.52
C VAL A 449 1.00 18.90 -18.58
N VAL A 450 -0.17 19.32 -19.06
CA VAL A 450 -1.21 19.98 -18.27
C VAL A 450 -2.45 19.09 -18.32
N LEU A 451 -2.68 18.36 -17.22
CA LEU A 451 -3.79 17.41 -17.12
C LEU A 451 -5.07 18.10 -16.63
N GLN A 452 -6.21 17.46 -16.89
CA GLN A 452 -7.53 17.86 -16.44
C GLN A 452 -7.57 18.07 -14.92
N ASP A 453 -7.09 17.11 -14.15
CA ASP A 453 -6.90 17.24 -12.70
C ASP A 453 -5.52 17.85 -12.42
N SER A 454 -5.49 19.17 -12.17
CA SER A 454 -4.28 19.89 -11.80
C SER A 454 -3.79 19.46 -10.43
N PHE A 455 -3.04 18.36 -10.36
CA PHE A 455 -2.49 17.83 -9.12
C PHE A 455 -1.35 18.72 -8.59
N LEU A 456 -1.46 19.13 -7.32
CA LEU A 456 -0.42 19.86 -6.60
C LEU A 456 0.05 19.04 -5.39
N PHE A 457 1.36 19.03 -5.18
CA PHE A 457 1.97 18.44 -3.98
C PHE A 457 1.75 19.35 -2.78
N ASP A 458 1.67 18.76 -1.60
CA ASP A 458 1.69 19.53 -0.34
C ASP A 458 3.08 20.18 -0.17
N GLY A 459 3.09 21.49 -0.36
CA GLY A 459 4.30 22.30 -0.39
C GLY A 459 3.96 23.73 -0.79
N THR A 460 4.98 24.53 -1.09
CA THR A 460 4.81 25.93 -1.50
C THR A 460 4.40 26.05 -2.97
N ILE A 461 3.91 27.22 -3.37
CA ILE A 461 3.68 27.58 -4.78
C ILE A 461 4.99 27.39 -5.57
N ARG A 462 6.10 27.88 -5.03
CA ARG A 462 7.43 27.77 -5.64
C ARG A 462 7.82 26.32 -5.88
N GLU A 463 7.74 25.47 -4.87
CA GLU A 463 8.07 24.03 -5.00
C GLU A 463 7.22 23.32 -6.05
N ASN A 464 5.95 23.68 -6.14
CA ASN A 464 5.04 23.11 -7.12
C ASN A 464 5.36 23.55 -8.56
N VAL A 465 5.74 24.80 -8.79
CA VAL A 465 6.14 25.28 -10.13
C VAL A 465 7.51 24.72 -10.51
N MET A 466 8.48 24.74 -9.59
CA MET A 466 9.84 24.24 -9.83
C MET A 466 9.93 22.70 -9.88
N PHE A 467 8.83 22.00 -9.67
CA PHE A 467 8.80 20.52 -9.71
C PHE A 467 9.32 19.95 -11.03
N SER A 468 9.04 20.62 -12.16
CA SER A 468 9.49 20.18 -13.49
C SER A 468 10.97 20.47 -13.75
N ARG A 469 11.54 21.47 -13.10
CA ARG A 469 12.93 21.92 -13.29
C ARG A 469 13.47 22.56 -12.01
N PRO A 470 13.94 21.76 -11.03
CA PRO A 470 14.41 22.24 -9.73
C PRO A 470 15.61 23.19 -9.81
N GLU A 471 16.42 23.07 -10.86
CA GLU A 471 17.61 23.90 -11.13
C GLU A 471 17.33 25.17 -11.94
N ALA A 472 16.06 25.51 -12.19
CA ALA A 472 15.70 26.74 -12.91
C ALA A 472 16.16 27.99 -12.15
N THR A 473 16.60 29.01 -12.91
CA THR A 473 16.96 30.29 -12.31
C THR A 473 15.73 31.04 -11.83
N GLU A 474 15.93 31.97 -10.90
CA GLU A 474 14.84 32.84 -10.39
C GLU A 474 14.16 33.62 -11.52
N GLU A 475 14.91 34.08 -12.51
CA GLU A 475 14.36 34.77 -13.68
C GLU A 475 13.45 33.88 -14.50
N GLN A 476 13.85 32.60 -14.70
CA GLN A 476 13.03 31.60 -15.42
C GLN A 476 11.76 31.27 -14.64
N PHE A 477 11.86 31.14 -13.31
CA PHE A 477 10.73 30.92 -12.44
C PHE A 477 9.73 32.08 -12.50
N LEU A 478 10.20 33.30 -12.32
CA LEU A 478 9.36 34.52 -12.36
C LEU A 478 8.72 34.69 -13.76
N PHE A 479 9.46 34.44 -14.83
CA PHE A 479 8.94 34.49 -16.18
C PHE A 479 7.80 33.49 -16.37
N ALA A 480 7.97 32.24 -15.90
CA ALA A 480 6.92 31.22 -15.99
C ALA A 480 5.69 31.60 -15.16
N CYS A 481 5.89 32.16 -13.95
CA CYS A 481 4.82 32.61 -13.08
C CYS A 481 4.05 33.80 -13.67
N SER A 482 4.74 34.82 -14.18
CA SER A 482 4.09 35.97 -14.79
C SER A 482 3.34 35.62 -16.08
N THR A 483 3.93 34.75 -16.93
CA THR A 483 3.27 34.30 -18.15
C THR A 483 1.99 33.51 -17.85
N ALA A 484 1.97 32.70 -16.79
CA ALA A 484 0.80 31.99 -16.32
C ALA A 484 -0.08 32.80 -15.36
N ARG A 485 0.26 34.07 -15.10
CA ARG A 485 -0.41 34.98 -14.18
C ARG A 485 -0.57 34.43 -12.76
N VAL A 486 0.43 33.70 -12.29
CA VAL A 486 0.50 33.19 -10.92
C VAL A 486 0.78 34.32 -9.93
N ASP A 487 1.56 35.32 -10.33
CA ASP A 487 1.88 36.55 -9.61
C ASP A 487 0.62 37.28 -9.10
N GLU A 488 -0.41 37.42 -9.93
CA GLU A 488 -1.64 38.15 -9.59
C GLU A 488 -2.35 37.62 -8.34
N PHE A 489 -2.27 36.34 -8.04
CA PHE A 489 -2.88 35.80 -6.84
C PHE A 489 -1.86 35.47 -5.74
N SER A 490 -0.62 35.14 -6.11
CA SER A 490 0.41 34.82 -5.11
C SER A 490 0.79 36.06 -4.29
N GLU A 491 0.83 37.26 -4.89
CA GLU A 491 1.09 38.54 -4.21
C GLU A 491 0.02 38.88 -3.16
N ARG A 492 -1.17 38.31 -3.24
CA ARG A 492 -2.24 38.50 -2.26
C ARG A 492 -2.06 37.65 -1.00
N PHE A 493 -1.15 36.68 -1.03
CA PHE A 493 -0.83 35.87 0.14
C PHE A 493 0.32 36.50 0.94
N PRO A 494 0.32 36.36 2.27
CA PRO A 494 1.38 36.94 3.12
C PRO A 494 2.79 36.47 2.74
N ASP A 495 2.92 35.18 2.36
CA ASP A 495 4.20 34.54 2.02
C ASP A 495 4.45 34.50 0.50
N SER A 496 3.62 35.14 -0.33
CA SER A 496 3.74 35.20 -1.79
C SER A 496 3.95 33.78 -2.37
N TYR A 497 5.04 33.54 -3.12
CA TYR A 497 5.37 32.24 -3.72
C TYR A 497 5.75 31.17 -2.70
N ASP A 498 6.09 31.52 -1.48
CA ASP A 498 6.41 30.56 -0.42
C ASP A 498 5.18 30.13 0.39
N THR A 499 3.99 30.57 -0.04
CA THR A 499 2.71 30.14 0.53
C THR A 499 2.48 28.66 0.32
N ILE A 500 2.17 27.93 1.41
CA ILE A 500 1.84 26.49 1.39
C ILE A 500 0.42 26.30 0.85
N VAL A 501 0.29 25.53 -0.25
CA VAL A 501 -0.98 25.31 -0.94
C VAL A 501 -1.84 24.22 -0.29
N GLY A 502 -1.26 23.40 0.58
CA GLY A 502 -1.91 22.27 1.25
C GLY A 502 -2.12 21.05 0.33
N GLU A 503 -2.60 19.97 0.93
CA GLU A 503 -2.80 18.69 0.21
C GLU A 503 -3.71 18.91 -1.02
N ARG A 504 -3.22 18.52 -2.21
CA ARG A 504 -3.88 18.71 -3.51
C ARG A 504 -4.29 20.16 -3.82
N GLY A 505 -3.63 21.15 -3.19
CA GLY A 505 -3.93 22.56 -3.43
C GLY A 505 -5.29 23.00 -2.91
N VAL A 506 -5.77 22.43 -1.82
CA VAL A 506 -7.11 22.67 -1.25
C VAL A 506 -7.39 24.13 -0.94
N LYS A 507 -6.33 24.92 -0.69
CA LYS A 507 -6.43 26.36 -0.40
C LYS A 507 -6.59 27.23 -1.65
N LEU A 508 -6.48 26.66 -2.85
CA LEU A 508 -6.52 27.36 -4.12
C LEU A 508 -7.83 27.08 -4.88
N SER A 509 -8.29 28.06 -5.65
CA SER A 509 -9.38 27.86 -6.60
C SER A 509 -8.97 26.92 -7.75
N GLY A 510 -9.94 26.37 -8.49
CA GLY A 510 -9.66 25.55 -9.68
C GLY A 510 -8.76 26.26 -10.69
N GLY A 511 -9.06 27.52 -11.00
CA GLY A 511 -8.28 28.33 -11.92
C GLY A 511 -6.86 28.65 -11.42
N GLN A 512 -6.68 28.87 -10.12
CA GLN A 512 -5.35 29.06 -9.53
C GLN A 512 -4.50 27.81 -9.63
N ARG A 513 -5.09 26.62 -9.35
CA ARG A 513 -4.38 25.34 -9.52
C ARG A 513 -3.97 25.10 -10.98
N GLN A 514 -4.85 25.42 -11.92
CA GLN A 514 -4.56 25.28 -13.35
C GLN A 514 -3.46 26.23 -13.81
N ARG A 515 -3.45 27.50 -13.36
CA ARG A 515 -2.36 28.45 -13.65
C ARG A 515 -1.02 27.96 -13.11
N LEU A 516 -0.99 27.35 -11.92
CA LEU A 516 0.23 26.70 -11.40
C LEU A 516 0.70 25.55 -12.29
N SER A 517 -0.22 24.73 -12.80
CA SER A 517 0.13 23.63 -13.71
C SER A 517 0.67 24.16 -15.05
N ILE A 518 0.13 25.28 -15.55
CA ILE A 518 0.65 25.96 -16.76
C ILE A 518 2.04 26.53 -16.48
N ALA A 519 2.26 27.21 -15.34
CA ALA A 519 3.58 27.70 -14.96
C ALA A 519 4.63 26.58 -14.86
N ARG A 520 4.25 25.44 -14.28
CA ARG A 520 5.07 24.22 -14.23
C ARG A 520 5.45 23.74 -15.63
N ALA A 521 4.49 23.69 -16.56
CA ALA A 521 4.73 23.27 -17.94
C ALA A 521 5.58 24.30 -18.72
N LEU A 522 5.40 25.60 -18.49
CA LEU A 522 6.24 26.65 -19.08
C LEU A 522 7.70 26.54 -18.63
N LEU A 523 7.92 26.31 -17.34
CA LEU A 523 9.26 26.19 -16.74
C LEU A 523 10.03 24.99 -17.30
N ALA A 524 9.33 23.91 -17.63
CA ALA A 524 9.91 22.71 -18.25
C ALA A 524 10.48 22.98 -19.65
N GLN A 525 10.05 24.04 -20.34
CA GLN A 525 10.45 24.41 -21.71
C GLN A 525 10.30 23.22 -22.70
N PRO A 526 9.11 22.60 -22.77
CA PRO A 526 8.92 21.39 -23.57
C PRO A 526 8.98 21.66 -25.07
N ARG A 527 9.28 20.62 -25.86
CA ARG A 527 9.12 20.59 -27.31
C ARG A 527 7.76 20.04 -27.74
N ILE A 528 7.26 19.06 -27.00
CA ILE A 528 5.91 18.51 -27.17
C ILE A 528 5.09 18.88 -25.94
N LEU A 529 3.90 19.41 -26.16
CA LEU A 529 2.98 19.84 -25.14
C LEU A 529 1.68 19.03 -25.19
N ILE A 530 1.25 18.58 -24.03
CA ILE A 530 0.01 17.85 -23.87
C ILE A 530 -0.93 18.71 -23.02
N LEU A 531 -2.12 18.98 -23.55
CA LEU A 531 -3.15 19.74 -22.87
C LEU A 531 -4.42 18.89 -22.77
N ASP A 532 -4.82 18.50 -21.56
CA ASP A 532 -6.13 17.91 -21.30
C ASP A 532 -7.02 19.00 -20.71
N GLU A 533 -7.88 19.59 -21.56
CA GLU A 533 -8.59 20.83 -21.26
C GLU A 533 -9.83 20.59 -20.40
N ALA A 534 -9.78 20.96 -19.12
CA ALA A 534 -10.95 21.04 -18.28
C ALA A 534 -11.09 22.44 -17.64
N THR A 535 -11.74 23.32 -18.38
CA THR A 535 -12.10 24.66 -17.89
C THR A 535 -13.60 24.79 -17.58
N SER A 536 -14.33 23.68 -17.52
CA SER A 536 -15.81 23.64 -17.39
C SER A 536 -16.39 24.18 -16.09
N SER A 537 -15.55 24.53 -15.10
CA SER A 537 -15.99 25.04 -13.78
C SER A 537 -15.36 26.38 -13.38
N LEU A 538 -14.88 27.16 -14.36
CA LEU A 538 -14.19 28.42 -14.09
C LEU A 538 -15.07 29.63 -14.43
N ASP A 539 -14.87 30.72 -13.68
CA ASP A 539 -15.43 32.02 -14.01
C ASP A 539 -14.79 32.59 -15.29
N SER A 540 -15.55 33.40 -16.05
CA SER A 540 -15.14 33.89 -17.36
C SER A 540 -13.83 34.71 -17.34
N GLU A 541 -13.53 35.41 -16.23
CA GLU A 541 -12.30 36.18 -16.07
C GLU A 541 -11.09 35.25 -15.93
N SER A 542 -11.15 34.28 -15.03
CA SER A 542 -10.12 33.24 -14.86
C SER A 542 -9.90 32.44 -16.14
N GLU A 543 -10.95 32.18 -16.91
CA GLU A 543 -10.89 31.51 -18.18
C GLU A 543 -10.06 32.28 -19.22
N ALA A 544 -10.33 33.57 -19.39
CA ALA A 544 -9.58 34.41 -20.34
C ALA A 544 -8.09 34.44 -20.03
N MET A 545 -7.74 34.52 -18.73
CA MET A 545 -6.36 34.50 -18.28
C MET A 545 -5.66 33.16 -18.57
N ILE A 546 -6.34 32.04 -18.27
CA ILE A 546 -5.84 30.70 -18.55
C ILE A 546 -5.63 30.51 -20.05
N GLN A 547 -6.58 30.96 -20.87
CA GLN A 547 -6.48 30.85 -22.33
C GLN A 547 -5.29 31.67 -22.87
N ALA A 548 -5.03 32.86 -22.32
CA ALA A 548 -3.86 33.65 -22.69
C ALA A 548 -2.55 32.91 -22.34
N GLY A 549 -2.45 32.34 -21.14
CA GLY A 549 -1.31 31.51 -20.72
C GLY A 549 -1.11 30.28 -21.58
N LEU A 550 -2.20 29.58 -21.93
CA LEU A 550 -2.15 28.40 -22.81
C LEU A 550 -1.70 28.78 -24.23
N ASN A 551 -2.22 29.87 -24.80
CA ASN A 551 -1.80 30.35 -26.11
C ASN A 551 -0.28 30.64 -26.14
N GLN A 552 0.24 31.29 -25.10
CA GLN A 552 1.68 31.55 -24.97
C GLN A 552 2.49 30.25 -24.80
N LEU A 553 1.94 29.30 -24.07
CA LEU A 553 2.57 27.99 -23.87
C LEU A 553 2.62 27.18 -25.18
N MET A 554 1.64 27.27 -26.06
CA MET A 554 1.59 26.55 -27.33
C MET A 554 2.54 27.07 -28.39
N LEU A 555 2.97 28.34 -28.33
CA LEU A 555 3.80 28.97 -29.38
C LEU A 555 5.09 28.19 -29.64
N GLY A 556 5.28 27.75 -30.90
CA GLY A 556 6.49 27.06 -31.38
C GLY A 556 6.68 25.66 -30.80
N ARG A 557 5.62 25.05 -30.26
CA ARG A 557 5.63 23.69 -29.70
C ARG A 557 4.61 22.81 -30.39
N THR A 558 4.98 21.56 -30.65
CA THR A 558 4.00 20.57 -31.11
C THR A 558 3.03 20.29 -29.98
N THR A 559 1.76 20.60 -30.17
CA THR A 559 0.77 20.56 -29.11
C THR A 559 -0.33 19.57 -29.45
N PHE A 560 -0.60 18.65 -28.51
CA PHE A 560 -1.79 17.80 -28.52
C PHE A 560 -2.79 18.34 -27.50
N VAL A 561 -4.01 18.60 -27.93
CA VAL A 561 -5.04 19.12 -27.04
C VAL A 561 -6.32 18.29 -27.12
N ILE A 562 -6.83 17.78 -25.98
CA ILE A 562 -8.19 17.28 -25.90
C ILE A 562 -9.10 18.49 -25.78
N ALA A 563 -9.68 18.88 -26.89
CA ALA A 563 -10.38 20.14 -26.99
C ALA A 563 -11.85 20.01 -26.56
N HIS A 564 -12.19 20.74 -25.50
CA HIS A 564 -13.57 20.95 -25.03
C HIS A 564 -14.06 22.39 -25.31
N ARG A 565 -13.22 23.25 -25.92
CA ARG A 565 -13.53 24.64 -26.22
C ARG A 565 -13.46 24.91 -27.71
N LEU A 566 -14.47 25.61 -28.20
CA LEU A 566 -14.57 25.96 -29.62
C LEU A 566 -13.43 26.87 -30.08
N SER A 567 -12.94 27.78 -29.20
CA SER A 567 -11.83 28.67 -29.49
C SER A 567 -10.52 27.94 -29.76
N THR A 568 -10.26 26.87 -29.01
CA THR A 568 -9.06 26.02 -29.19
C THR A 568 -9.19 25.16 -30.44
N ILE A 569 -10.38 24.59 -30.68
CA ILE A 569 -10.66 23.74 -31.86
C ILE A 569 -10.47 24.54 -33.15
N ARG A 570 -10.99 25.77 -33.22
CA ARG A 570 -10.89 26.62 -34.43
C ARG A 570 -9.48 27.04 -34.81
N ARG A 571 -8.57 27.08 -33.83
CA ARG A 571 -7.17 27.50 -34.05
C ARG A 571 -6.23 26.33 -34.28
N ALA A 572 -6.71 25.12 -34.20
CA ALA A 572 -5.91 23.92 -34.43
C ALA A 572 -5.52 23.78 -35.90
N ASP A 573 -4.26 23.49 -36.17
CA ASP A 573 -3.75 23.21 -37.50
C ASP A 573 -4.31 21.91 -38.05
N GLN A 574 -4.55 20.95 -37.14
CA GLN A 574 -5.16 19.67 -37.43
C GLN A 574 -6.19 19.29 -36.39
N ILE A 575 -7.33 18.81 -36.80
CA ILE A 575 -8.38 18.25 -35.95
C ILE A 575 -8.53 16.77 -36.29
N LEU A 576 -8.46 15.91 -35.28
CA LEU A 576 -8.72 14.48 -35.37
C LEU A 576 -10.02 14.16 -34.67
N VAL A 577 -11.04 13.76 -35.44
CA VAL A 577 -12.31 13.33 -34.88
C VAL A 577 -12.23 11.85 -34.53
N VAL A 578 -12.28 11.53 -33.24
CA VAL A 578 -12.12 10.15 -32.74
C VAL A 578 -13.47 9.62 -32.30
N GLU A 579 -13.87 8.49 -32.87
CA GLU A 579 -15.11 7.79 -32.51
C GLU A 579 -14.89 6.28 -32.52
N GLY A 580 -15.32 5.60 -31.43
CA GLY A 580 -15.17 4.15 -31.30
C GLY A 580 -13.73 3.63 -31.51
N GLY A 581 -12.72 4.41 -31.11
CA GLY A 581 -11.31 4.03 -31.26
C GLY A 581 -10.72 4.19 -32.67
N LEU A 582 -11.42 4.88 -33.57
CA LEU A 582 -10.99 5.17 -34.96
C LEU A 582 -10.94 6.68 -35.19
N ILE A 583 -10.06 7.15 -36.06
CA ILE A 583 -10.10 8.51 -36.61
C ILE A 583 -11.08 8.49 -37.76
N VAL A 584 -12.27 9.08 -37.58
CA VAL A 584 -13.34 9.11 -38.58
C VAL A 584 -13.25 10.30 -39.54
N GLU A 585 -12.69 11.43 -39.06
CA GLU A 585 -12.46 12.63 -39.87
C GLU A 585 -11.14 13.28 -39.45
N ARG A 586 -10.47 13.90 -40.41
CA ARG A 586 -9.22 14.63 -40.25
C ARG A 586 -9.19 15.86 -41.18
N GLY A 587 -8.76 17.01 -40.67
CA GLY A 587 -8.62 18.25 -41.40
C GLY A 587 -8.52 19.45 -40.49
N ASN A 588 -8.59 20.64 -41.01
CA ASN A 588 -8.72 21.88 -40.24
C ASN A 588 -10.21 22.23 -40.01
N HIS A 589 -10.47 23.29 -39.26
CA HIS A 589 -11.83 23.71 -38.92
C HIS A 589 -12.70 23.98 -40.20
N GLU A 590 -12.14 24.71 -41.18
CA GLU A 590 -12.89 25.13 -42.38
C GLU A 590 -13.25 23.91 -43.24
N GLU A 591 -12.28 23.01 -43.44
CA GLU A 591 -12.47 21.78 -44.20
C GLU A 591 -13.55 20.88 -43.57
N LEU A 592 -13.43 20.61 -42.27
CA LEU A 592 -14.34 19.70 -41.58
C LEU A 592 -15.74 20.31 -41.39
N PHE A 593 -15.82 21.63 -41.21
CA PHE A 593 -17.09 22.33 -41.12
C PHE A 593 -17.86 22.30 -42.46
N ALA A 594 -17.13 22.44 -43.58
CA ALA A 594 -17.69 22.36 -44.93
C ALA A 594 -18.18 20.95 -45.30
N LEU A 595 -17.54 19.89 -44.77
CA LEU A 595 -17.94 18.49 -44.97
C LEU A 595 -19.28 18.14 -44.35
N ARG A 596 -19.77 18.93 -43.39
CA ARG A 596 -21.00 18.69 -42.62
C ARG A 596 -21.12 17.27 -42.05
N GLY A 597 -19.98 16.68 -41.71
CA GLY A 597 -19.88 15.34 -41.16
C GLY A 597 -19.98 15.31 -39.63
N ARG A 598 -19.30 14.35 -39.03
CA ARG A 598 -19.32 14.13 -37.57
C ARG A 598 -18.78 15.32 -36.78
N TYR A 599 -17.71 15.97 -37.27
CA TYR A 599 -17.18 17.21 -36.69
C TYR A 599 -18.23 18.30 -36.63
N TYR A 600 -18.97 18.52 -37.74
CA TYR A 600 -20.02 19.53 -37.81
C TYR A 600 -21.12 19.28 -36.77
N ASP A 601 -21.54 18.04 -36.59
CA ASP A 601 -22.53 17.66 -35.55
C ASP A 601 -22.05 17.94 -34.12
N LEU A 602 -20.80 17.60 -33.83
CA LEU A 602 -20.20 17.86 -32.51
C LEU A 602 -20.05 19.36 -32.26
N TYR A 603 -19.55 20.09 -33.24
CA TYR A 603 -19.33 21.53 -33.18
C TYR A 603 -20.64 22.30 -32.98
N THR A 604 -21.66 22.01 -33.79
CA THR A 604 -22.96 22.71 -33.71
C THR A 604 -23.71 22.44 -32.42
N ARG A 605 -23.66 21.20 -31.91
CA ARG A 605 -24.24 20.88 -30.59
C ARG A 605 -23.52 21.66 -29.48
N GLN A 606 -22.22 21.75 -29.51
CA GLN A 606 -21.44 22.48 -28.49
C GLN A 606 -21.66 24.00 -28.62
N HIS A 607 -21.69 24.54 -29.83
CA HIS A 607 -22.01 25.95 -30.09
C HIS A 607 -23.41 26.32 -29.60
N GLY A 608 -24.40 25.45 -29.86
CA GLY A 608 -25.76 25.66 -29.36
C GLY A 608 -25.85 25.69 -27.85
N LEU A 609 -25.11 24.84 -27.16
CA LEU A 609 -25.00 24.85 -25.70
C LEU A 609 -24.31 26.11 -25.18
N GLU A 610 -23.20 26.54 -25.77
CA GLU A 610 -22.49 27.77 -25.36
C GLU A 610 -23.33 29.03 -25.64
N ALA A 611 -24.04 29.10 -26.78
CA ALA A 611 -24.92 30.21 -27.09
C ALA A 611 -26.12 30.30 -26.10
N ASN A 612 -26.70 29.16 -25.73
CA ASN A 612 -27.83 29.11 -24.79
C ASN A 612 -27.43 29.42 -23.34
N LEU A 613 -26.17 29.26 -22.95
CA LEU A 613 -25.66 29.66 -21.61
C LEU A 613 -25.66 31.18 -21.40
N PHE A 614 -25.68 31.97 -22.46
CA PHE A 614 -25.69 33.44 -22.42
C PHE A 614 -27.07 34.07 -22.74
N LEU A 615 -28.06 33.27 -23.12
CA LEU A 615 -29.42 33.73 -23.37
C LEU A 615 -30.27 33.67 -22.09
N ALA A 616 -31.11 34.68 -21.85
CA ALA A 616 -32.08 34.63 -20.77
C ALA A 616 -33.07 33.48 -21.00
N PRO A 617 -33.67 32.88 -19.90
CA PRO A 617 -34.66 31.82 -20.05
C PRO A 617 -35.81 32.29 -20.94
N GLY A 618 -35.98 31.66 -22.11
CA GLY A 618 -37.00 31.98 -23.11
C GLY A 618 -36.53 32.67 -24.38
N GLU A 619 -35.26 33.13 -24.49
CA GLU A 619 -34.77 33.78 -25.70
C GLU A 619 -34.22 32.82 -26.78
N GLY A 620 -34.06 31.54 -26.46
CA GLY A 620 -33.49 30.51 -27.37
C GLY A 620 -34.52 29.62 -28.06
N ASP A 621 -35.83 29.72 -27.75
CA ASP A 621 -36.84 28.80 -28.25
C ASP A 621 -37.47 29.19 -29.60
N ALA A 622 -37.02 30.25 -30.24
CA ALA A 622 -37.49 30.61 -31.57
C ALA A 622 -36.77 29.74 -32.64
N VAL A 623 -37.37 28.59 -32.96
CA VAL A 623 -37.05 27.83 -34.15
C VAL A 623 -37.44 28.68 -35.36
N PRO A 624 -36.54 29.04 -36.28
CA PRO A 624 -36.97 29.65 -37.55
C PRO A 624 -37.77 28.60 -38.34
N VAL A 625 -39.07 28.82 -38.46
CA VAL A 625 -39.91 28.12 -39.40
C VAL A 625 -39.60 28.79 -40.77
N GLY A 626 -38.91 28.08 -41.63
CA GLY A 626 -38.62 28.46 -42.99
C GLY A 626 -37.95 27.33 -43.73
#